data_534d04bc665d39d0107ce7715e4ee101
#
_entry.id   534d04bc665d39d0107ce7715e4ee101
#
_cell.length_a   1.000
_cell.length_b   1.000
_cell.length_c   1.000
_cell.angle_alpha   90.00
_cell.angle_beta   90.00
_cell.angle_gamma   90.00
#
_symmetry.space_group_name_H-M   'P 1'
#
loop_
_entity.id
_entity.type
_entity.pdbx_description
1 polymer ?
#
loop_
_entity_poly.entity_id
_entity_poly.type
_entity_poly.pdbx_seq_one_letter_code
_entity_poly.pdbx_strand_id
1 'polypeptide(L)'
;GHQKVLTQAKRKAKKDKLPFGVITFEPVPVMFFNSKLKNHRINSLIKKKKQLQRLKIDFLVIIKFDKDFSLITAENFIKKIIFNKLRSKYLFVSKNFRFGRRRIGNIKTLKKNEKFFNYRTIITPPYKKDTKTISSTLIRKRLSSGKIKEANQLLTRSWCVIGKVLKGKQRGRKIGFPTCNLSLDSYIVPRLGVYSVNISAN
;
A
#
# COMPACT_ATOMS: atom_id res chain seq x y z
N GLY A 1 -0.93 4.85 -9.70
CA GLY A 1 -0.28 3.55 -9.97
C GLY A 1 -1.14 2.39 -9.50
N HIS A 2 -1.21 2.11 -8.21
CA HIS A 2 -1.97 0.96 -7.67
C HIS A 2 -3.46 0.97 -8.06
N GLN A 3 -4.12 2.12 -8.07
CA GLN A 3 -5.53 2.22 -8.47
C GLN A 3 -5.76 1.67 -9.89
N LYS A 4 -4.89 1.98 -10.86
CA LYS A 4 -5.01 1.47 -12.23
C LYS A 4 -4.92 -0.06 -12.28
N VAL A 5 -3.97 -0.64 -11.53
CA VAL A 5 -3.83 -2.11 -11.40
C VAL A 5 -5.11 -2.72 -10.84
N LEU A 6 -5.61 -2.15 -9.74
CA LEU A 6 -6.82 -2.65 -9.06
C LEU A 6 -8.07 -2.53 -9.95
N THR A 7 -8.22 -1.42 -10.68
CA THR A 7 -9.35 -1.24 -11.61
C THR A 7 -9.31 -2.26 -12.76
N GLN A 8 -8.14 -2.51 -13.35
CA GLN A 8 -8.00 -3.51 -14.41
C GLN A 8 -8.28 -4.93 -13.88
N ALA A 9 -7.74 -5.27 -12.69
CA ALA A 9 -7.98 -6.56 -12.07
C ALA A 9 -9.47 -6.78 -11.78
N LYS A 10 -10.16 -5.78 -11.20
CA LYS A 10 -11.60 -5.83 -10.94
C LYS A 10 -12.42 -6.04 -12.22
N ARG A 11 -12.09 -5.30 -13.29
CA ARG A 11 -12.78 -5.46 -14.59
C ARG A 11 -12.63 -6.87 -15.13
N LYS A 12 -11.44 -7.44 -15.08
CA LYS A 12 -11.16 -8.81 -15.55
C LYS A 12 -11.88 -9.84 -14.70
N ALA A 13 -11.80 -9.72 -13.37
CA ALA A 13 -12.50 -10.60 -12.44
C ALA A 13 -14.00 -10.62 -12.70
N LYS A 14 -14.63 -9.43 -12.87
CA LYS A 14 -16.06 -9.33 -13.19
C LYS A 14 -16.40 -10.00 -14.53
N LYS A 15 -15.58 -9.78 -15.57
CA LYS A 15 -15.79 -10.38 -16.89
C LYS A 15 -15.74 -11.91 -16.83
N ASP A 16 -14.82 -12.46 -16.08
CA ASP A 16 -14.59 -13.91 -16.02
C ASP A 16 -15.31 -14.60 -14.83
N LYS A 17 -16.17 -13.84 -14.12
CA LYS A 17 -16.91 -14.32 -12.93
C LYS A 17 -16.00 -14.95 -11.87
N LEU A 18 -14.84 -14.33 -11.64
CA LEU A 18 -13.83 -14.79 -10.68
C LEU A 18 -13.78 -13.84 -9.45
N PRO A 19 -13.44 -14.35 -8.27
CA PRO A 19 -13.20 -13.51 -7.09
C PRO A 19 -12.03 -12.55 -7.33
N PHE A 20 -12.19 -11.30 -6.88
CA PHE A 20 -11.16 -10.26 -6.94
C PHE A 20 -10.48 -10.10 -5.59
N GLY A 21 -9.25 -10.57 -5.47
CA GLY A 21 -8.45 -10.50 -4.25
C GLY A 21 -7.26 -9.54 -4.35
N VAL A 22 -6.80 -9.09 -3.19
CA VAL A 22 -5.59 -8.26 -3.08
C VAL A 22 -4.65 -8.87 -2.04
N ILE A 23 -3.37 -8.96 -2.39
CA ILE A 23 -2.30 -9.38 -1.46
C ILE A 23 -1.59 -8.13 -0.95
N THR A 24 -1.34 -8.06 0.34
CA THR A 24 -0.52 -7.04 0.98
C THR A 24 0.35 -7.64 2.07
N PHE A 25 1.40 -6.93 2.45
CA PHE A 25 2.37 -7.36 3.47
C PHE A 25 2.30 -6.46 4.69
N GLU A 26 2.46 -7.05 5.88
CA GLU A 26 2.50 -6.33 7.13
C GLU A 26 3.55 -6.93 8.07
N PRO A 27 4.56 -6.15 8.52
CA PRO A 27 4.87 -4.78 8.09
C PRO A 27 5.22 -4.69 6.58
N VAL A 28 5.24 -3.48 6.03
CA VAL A 28 5.70 -3.32 4.64
C VAL A 28 7.18 -3.69 4.53
N PRO A 29 7.60 -4.44 3.48
CA PRO A 29 8.96 -5.00 3.40
C PRO A 29 10.09 -4.00 3.62
N VAL A 30 9.96 -2.77 3.11
CA VAL A 30 10.99 -1.73 3.27
C VAL A 30 11.19 -1.34 4.75
N MET A 31 10.13 -1.36 5.56
CA MET A 31 10.22 -1.07 7.00
C MET A 31 10.75 -2.27 7.79
N PHE A 32 10.52 -3.49 7.32
CA PHE A 32 11.09 -4.69 7.91
C PHE A 32 12.62 -4.72 7.75
N PHE A 33 13.12 -4.44 6.54
CA PHE A 33 14.57 -4.45 6.27
C PHE A 33 15.31 -3.20 6.78
N ASN A 34 14.59 -2.13 7.10
CA ASN A 34 15.18 -0.90 7.61
C ASN A 34 14.45 -0.45 8.88
N SER A 35 14.92 -0.93 10.03
CA SER A 35 14.37 -0.62 11.36
C SER A 35 14.43 0.88 11.71
N LYS A 36 15.35 1.64 11.10
CA LYS A 36 15.46 3.08 11.26
C LYS A 36 14.33 3.84 10.53
N LEU A 37 13.70 3.20 9.55
CA LEU A 37 12.63 3.79 8.75
C LEU A 37 11.27 3.67 9.45
N LYS A 38 11.12 4.37 10.58
CA LYS A 38 9.87 4.33 11.39
C LYS A 38 8.69 4.97 10.66
N ASN A 39 8.87 6.17 10.10
CA ASN A 39 7.82 6.99 9.51
C ASN A 39 7.84 6.93 7.98
N HIS A 40 7.18 5.92 7.40
CA HIS A 40 7.23 5.66 5.95
C HIS A 40 5.87 5.53 5.29
N ARG A 41 4.82 5.25 6.05
CA ARG A 41 3.51 4.91 5.48
C ARG A 41 2.77 6.15 5.00
N ILE A 42 2.22 6.07 3.79
CA ILE A 42 1.22 7.04 3.30
C ILE A 42 -0.14 6.74 3.92
N ASN A 43 -0.44 5.45 4.13
CA ASN A 43 -1.69 4.97 4.73
C ASN A 43 -1.39 3.93 5.82
N SER A 44 -2.15 3.96 6.91
CA SER A 44 -2.19 2.84 7.85
C SER A 44 -2.85 1.60 7.21
N LEU A 45 -2.70 0.45 7.86
CA LEU A 45 -3.39 -0.77 7.44
C LEU A 45 -4.92 -0.60 7.49
N ILE A 46 -5.44 0.06 8.53
CA ILE A 46 -6.87 0.37 8.66
C ILE A 46 -7.37 1.18 7.47
N LYS A 47 -6.67 2.26 7.12
CA LYS A 47 -7.04 3.08 5.96
C LYS A 47 -6.97 2.30 4.65
N LYS A 48 -5.94 1.46 4.49
CA LYS A 48 -5.81 0.59 3.32
C LYS A 48 -7.00 -0.37 3.22
N LYS A 49 -7.38 -1.03 4.31
CA LYS A 49 -8.57 -1.91 4.36
C LYS A 49 -9.82 -1.16 3.94
N LYS A 50 -10.13 0.00 4.56
CA LYS A 50 -11.30 0.84 4.20
C LYS A 50 -11.29 1.23 2.71
N GLN A 51 -10.14 1.55 2.14
CA GLN A 51 -10.03 1.90 0.71
C GLN A 51 -10.28 0.69 -0.21
N LEU A 52 -9.80 -0.48 0.15
CA LEU A 52 -10.00 -1.70 -0.62
C LEU A 52 -11.47 -2.18 -0.54
N GLN A 53 -12.10 -2.05 0.62
CA GLN A 53 -13.54 -2.31 0.78
C GLN A 53 -14.39 -1.44 -0.14
N ARG A 54 -14.07 -0.13 -0.26
CA ARG A 54 -14.76 0.77 -1.21
C ARG A 54 -14.61 0.33 -2.68
N LEU A 55 -13.52 -0.38 -3.00
CA LEU A 55 -13.34 -0.99 -4.32
C LEU A 55 -14.12 -2.30 -4.49
N LYS A 56 -14.84 -2.74 -3.44
CA LYS A 56 -15.60 -4.00 -3.44
C LYS A 56 -14.70 -5.17 -3.85
N ILE A 57 -13.57 -5.36 -3.14
CA ILE A 57 -12.76 -6.57 -3.26
C ILE A 57 -13.47 -7.70 -2.53
N ASP A 58 -13.34 -8.92 -3.03
CA ASP A 58 -13.95 -10.09 -2.40
C ASP A 58 -13.12 -10.56 -1.20
N PHE A 59 -11.78 -10.45 -1.27
CA PHE A 59 -10.91 -10.82 -0.15
C PHE A 59 -9.60 -10.03 -0.13
N LEU A 60 -9.03 -9.90 1.06
CA LEU A 60 -7.73 -9.28 1.31
C LEU A 60 -6.82 -10.26 2.06
N VAL A 61 -5.73 -10.65 1.41
CA VAL A 61 -4.69 -11.47 2.04
C VAL A 61 -3.61 -10.57 2.62
N ILE A 62 -3.48 -10.59 3.95
CA ILE A 62 -2.43 -9.87 4.67
C ILE A 62 -1.38 -10.89 5.07
N ILE A 63 -0.25 -10.86 4.41
CA ILE A 63 0.87 -11.75 4.71
C ILE A 63 1.75 -11.09 5.75
N LYS A 64 2.00 -11.77 6.85
CA LYS A 64 3.01 -11.37 7.84
C LYS A 64 4.37 -11.39 7.17
N PHE A 65 5.03 -10.24 7.13
CA PHE A 65 6.37 -10.13 6.55
C PHE A 65 7.39 -10.20 7.69
N ASP A 66 7.85 -11.40 7.96
CA ASP A 66 8.86 -11.71 8.98
C ASP A 66 10.14 -12.26 8.32
N LYS A 67 11.07 -12.71 9.16
CA LYS A 67 12.36 -13.28 8.73
C LYS A 67 12.15 -14.47 7.80
N ASP A 68 11.27 -15.41 8.17
CA ASP A 68 11.03 -16.64 7.42
C ASP A 68 10.41 -16.32 6.05
N PHE A 69 9.41 -15.44 6.02
CA PHE A 69 8.80 -15.02 4.75
C PHE A 69 9.80 -14.22 3.88
N SER A 70 10.71 -13.46 4.46
CA SER A 70 11.73 -12.71 3.71
C SER A 70 12.73 -13.61 2.97
N LEU A 71 12.87 -14.87 3.40
CA LEU A 71 13.74 -15.88 2.80
C LEU A 71 13.06 -16.74 1.74
N ILE A 72 11.74 -16.59 1.53
CA ILE A 72 11.01 -17.37 0.52
C ILE A 72 11.56 -17.08 -0.88
N THR A 73 11.90 -18.14 -1.63
CA THR A 73 12.36 -17.98 -3.02
C THR A 73 11.22 -17.53 -3.92
N ALA A 74 11.55 -17.01 -5.11
CA ALA A 74 10.53 -16.59 -6.07
C ALA A 74 9.65 -17.78 -6.50
N GLU A 75 10.25 -18.94 -6.73
CA GLU A 75 9.55 -20.17 -7.09
C GLU A 75 8.63 -20.64 -5.98
N ASN A 76 9.12 -20.65 -4.73
CA ASN A 76 8.30 -21.04 -3.58
C ASN A 76 7.15 -20.04 -3.32
N PHE A 77 7.35 -18.74 -3.55
CA PHE A 77 6.26 -17.77 -3.50
C PHE A 77 5.17 -18.11 -4.52
N ILE A 78 5.56 -18.40 -5.76
CA ILE A 78 4.60 -18.79 -6.81
C ILE A 78 3.89 -20.10 -6.42
N LYS A 79 4.64 -21.14 -6.10
CA LYS A 79 4.09 -22.46 -5.76
C LYS A 79 3.18 -22.42 -4.53
N LYS A 80 3.72 -21.91 -3.39
CA LYS A 80 3.02 -21.99 -2.10
C LYS A 80 1.89 -20.96 -1.96
N ILE A 81 2.07 -19.74 -2.47
CA ILE A 81 1.10 -18.66 -2.27
C ILE A 81 0.17 -18.55 -3.48
N ILE A 82 0.72 -18.33 -4.68
CA ILE A 82 -0.08 -18.03 -5.85
C ILE A 82 -0.87 -19.24 -6.31
N PHE A 83 -0.22 -20.41 -6.38
CA PHE A 83 -0.83 -21.63 -6.87
C PHE A 83 -1.57 -22.37 -5.75
N ASN A 84 -0.87 -22.89 -4.71
CA ASN A 84 -1.49 -23.77 -3.72
C ASN A 84 -2.56 -23.07 -2.87
N LYS A 85 -2.25 -21.88 -2.32
CA LYS A 85 -3.17 -21.18 -1.41
C LYS A 85 -4.23 -20.37 -2.13
N LEU A 86 -3.87 -19.64 -3.18
CA LEU A 86 -4.78 -18.69 -3.83
C LEU A 86 -5.40 -19.24 -5.11
N ARG A 87 -4.86 -20.29 -5.71
CA ARG A 87 -5.31 -20.88 -6.99
C ARG A 87 -5.62 -19.78 -8.04
N SER A 88 -4.72 -18.81 -8.13
CA SER A 88 -4.94 -17.58 -8.91
C SER A 88 -4.94 -17.88 -10.40
N LYS A 89 -5.97 -17.48 -11.15
CA LYS A 89 -5.98 -17.53 -12.62
C LYS A 89 -5.26 -16.34 -13.25
N TYR A 90 -5.29 -15.20 -12.62
CA TYR A 90 -4.66 -13.97 -13.11
C TYR A 90 -3.85 -13.27 -12.03
N LEU A 91 -2.66 -12.81 -12.39
CA LEU A 91 -1.80 -11.97 -11.55
C LEU A 91 -1.64 -10.60 -12.17
N PHE A 92 -2.18 -9.57 -11.54
CA PHE A 92 -2.01 -8.20 -11.98
C PHE A 92 -0.84 -7.57 -11.23
N VAL A 93 0.20 -7.20 -11.96
CA VAL A 93 1.42 -6.64 -11.41
C VAL A 93 1.85 -5.37 -12.14
N SER A 94 2.60 -4.50 -11.47
CA SER A 94 3.21 -3.34 -12.11
C SER A 94 4.46 -3.74 -12.91
N LYS A 95 4.86 -2.92 -13.88
CA LYS A 95 6.06 -3.17 -14.73
C LYS A 95 7.34 -3.45 -13.92
N ASN A 96 7.48 -2.82 -12.74
CA ASN A 96 8.68 -2.96 -11.90
C ASN A 96 8.46 -3.91 -10.72
N PHE A 97 7.52 -4.86 -10.83
CA PHE A 97 7.23 -5.80 -9.76
C PHE A 97 8.43 -6.70 -9.47
N ARG A 98 8.76 -6.82 -8.18
CA ARG A 98 9.82 -7.68 -7.67
C ARG A 98 9.34 -8.42 -6.43
N PHE A 99 9.71 -9.70 -6.29
CA PHE A 99 9.27 -10.54 -5.20
C PHE A 99 10.30 -11.63 -4.86
N GLY A 100 10.04 -12.39 -3.80
CA GLY A 100 10.92 -13.43 -3.32
C GLY A 100 12.19 -12.88 -2.66
N ARG A 101 12.99 -13.79 -2.11
CA ARG A 101 14.25 -13.49 -1.41
C ARG A 101 15.14 -12.59 -2.27
N ARG A 102 15.71 -11.55 -1.66
CA ARG A 102 16.55 -10.53 -2.31
C ARG A 102 15.92 -9.88 -3.53
N ARG A 103 14.58 -9.96 -3.70
CA ARG A 103 13.84 -9.38 -4.84
C ARG A 103 14.28 -9.93 -6.22
N ILE A 104 14.79 -11.15 -6.29
CA ILE A 104 15.27 -11.80 -7.52
C ILE A 104 14.11 -12.06 -8.47
N GLY A 105 12.95 -12.49 -7.94
CA GLY A 105 11.74 -12.71 -8.71
C GLY A 105 11.25 -11.44 -9.42
N ASN A 106 10.87 -11.58 -10.67
CA ASN A 106 10.42 -10.50 -11.55
C ASN A 106 9.35 -10.99 -12.52
N ILE A 107 8.94 -10.14 -13.47
CA ILE A 107 7.93 -10.48 -14.47
C ILE A 107 8.36 -11.68 -15.36
N LYS A 108 9.65 -11.78 -15.71
CA LYS A 108 10.13 -12.93 -16.50
C LYS A 108 9.95 -14.23 -15.72
N THR A 109 10.27 -14.21 -14.42
CA THR A 109 10.04 -15.35 -13.51
C THR A 109 8.55 -15.73 -13.45
N LEU A 110 7.64 -14.76 -13.33
CA LEU A 110 6.20 -15.06 -13.35
C LEU A 110 5.79 -15.69 -14.68
N LYS A 111 6.17 -15.09 -15.80
CA LYS A 111 5.80 -15.58 -17.14
C LYS A 111 6.33 -16.99 -17.43
N LYS A 112 7.58 -17.29 -17.03
CA LYS A 112 8.17 -18.62 -17.18
C LYS A 112 7.33 -19.72 -16.52
N ASN A 113 6.69 -19.39 -15.41
CA ASN A 113 5.92 -20.31 -14.60
C ASN A 113 4.41 -20.36 -14.96
N GLU A 114 3.94 -19.54 -15.91
CA GLU A 114 2.51 -19.46 -16.27
C GLU A 114 1.91 -20.80 -16.71
N LYS A 115 2.60 -21.50 -17.62
CA LYS A 115 2.11 -22.79 -18.14
C LYS A 115 2.07 -23.85 -17.03
N PHE A 116 3.14 -23.93 -16.23
CA PHE A 116 3.26 -24.96 -15.19
C PHE A 116 2.23 -24.80 -14.07
N PHE A 117 1.94 -23.57 -13.65
CA PHE A 117 0.99 -23.29 -12.57
C PHE A 117 -0.38 -22.77 -13.06
N ASN A 118 -0.65 -22.84 -14.36
CA ASN A 118 -1.94 -22.50 -14.99
C ASN A 118 -2.50 -21.13 -14.55
N TYR A 119 -1.67 -20.06 -14.62
CA TYR A 119 -2.09 -18.67 -14.40
C TYR A 119 -1.59 -17.77 -15.53
N ARG A 120 -2.10 -16.56 -15.60
CA ARG A 120 -1.62 -15.52 -16.53
C ARG A 120 -1.19 -14.26 -15.79
N THR A 121 -0.04 -13.70 -16.17
CA THR A 121 0.50 -12.44 -15.66
C THR A 121 0.07 -11.28 -16.54
N ILE A 122 -0.66 -10.34 -15.97
CA ILE A 122 -1.09 -9.11 -16.65
C ILE A 122 -0.29 -7.94 -16.10
N ILE A 123 0.50 -7.32 -16.98
CA ILE A 123 1.37 -6.22 -16.62
C ILE A 123 0.61 -4.91 -16.81
N THR A 124 0.46 -4.16 -15.73
CA THR A 124 -0.14 -2.82 -15.80
C THR A 124 0.96 -1.77 -15.97
N PRO A 125 0.90 -0.96 -17.02
CA PRO A 125 1.86 0.13 -17.21
C PRO A 125 1.71 1.18 -16.11
N PRO A 126 2.80 1.91 -15.78
CA PRO A 126 2.75 2.97 -14.80
C PRO A 126 1.73 4.04 -15.19
N TYR A 127 1.08 4.63 -14.21
CA TYR A 127 0.20 5.77 -14.45
C TYR A 127 1.04 7.04 -14.57
N LYS A 128 0.92 7.72 -15.70
CA LYS A 128 1.56 9.02 -15.97
C LYS A 128 0.51 10.12 -15.93
N LYS A 129 0.84 11.24 -15.36
CA LYS A 129 0.10 12.51 -15.48
C LYS A 129 1.13 13.56 -15.92
N ASP A 130 0.84 14.27 -17.00
CA ASP A 130 1.71 15.32 -17.54
C ASP A 130 3.19 14.83 -17.65
N THR A 131 3.43 13.72 -18.36
CA THR A 131 4.74 13.08 -18.55
C THR A 131 5.39 12.48 -17.29
N LYS A 132 4.95 12.84 -16.08
CA LYS A 132 5.53 12.37 -14.81
C LYS A 132 4.86 11.10 -14.32
N THR A 133 5.66 10.11 -13.95
CA THR A 133 5.15 8.87 -13.33
C THR A 133 4.72 9.12 -11.90
N ILE A 134 3.44 8.86 -11.59
CA ILE A 134 2.95 8.92 -10.22
C ILE A 134 3.41 7.68 -9.45
N SER A 135 4.21 7.91 -8.42
CA SER A 135 4.77 6.87 -7.55
C SER A 135 4.56 7.19 -6.06
N SER A 136 4.59 6.16 -5.22
CA SER A 136 4.57 6.36 -3.77
C SER A 136 5.77 7.17 -3.26
N THR A 137 6.92 7.09 -3.92
CA THR A 137 8.10 7.89 -3.60
C THR A 137 7.84 9.38 -3.83
N LEU A 138 7.23 9.74 -4.97
CA LEU A 138 6.86 11.13 -5.25
C LEU A 138 5.87 11.67 -4.23
N ILE A 139 4.84 10.87 -3.88
CA ILE A 139 3.84 11.27 -2.88
C ILE A 139 4.50 11.49 -1.51
N ARG A 140 5.40 10.60 -1.07
CA ARG A 140 6.15 10.80 0.18
C ARG A 140 6.99 12.07 0.14
N LYS A 141 7.69 12.32 -0.95
CA LYS A 141 8.47 13.56 -1.12
C LYS A 141 7.59 14.81 -0.99
N ARG A 142 6.36 14.79 -1.52
CA ARG A 142 5.43 15.92 -1.37
C ARG A 142 4.93 16.08 0.05
N LEU A 143 4.59 14.98 0.72
CA LEU A 143 4.17 15.02 2.13
C LEU A 143 5.29 15.53 3.03
N SER A 144 6.50 14.96 2.93
CA SER A 144 7.64 15.36 3.77
C SER A 144 8.09 16.81 3.54
N SER A 145 7.83 17.38 2.36
CA SER A 145 8.08 18.80 2.09
C SER A 145 6.91 19.72 2.47
N GLY A 146 5.84 19.21 3.10
CA GLY A 146 4.66 20.00 3.47
C GLY A 146 3.73 20.37 2.30
N LYS A 147 3.99 19.86 1.09
CA LYS A 147 3.20 20.14 -0.11
C LYS A 147 1.94 19.26 -0.15
N ILE A 148 1.06 19.44 0.84
CA ILE A 148 -0.11 18.57 1.07
C ILE A 148 -1.10 18.65 -0.09
N LYS A 149 -1.36 19.86 -0.65
CA LYS A 149 -2.24 20.02 -1.82
C LYS A 149 -1.76 19.19 -3.01
N GLU A 150 -0.47 19.23 -3.34
CA GLU A 150 0.11 18.44 -4.43
C GLU A 150 0.03 16.94 -4.13
N ALA A 151 0.32 16.51 -2.89
CA ALA A 151 0.17 15.13 -2.48
C ALA A 151 -1.29 14.63 -2.63
N ASN A 152 -2.27 15.44 -2.26
CA ASN A 152 -3.69 15.12 -2.39
C ASN A 152 -4.10 14.95 -3.87
N GLN A 153 -3.61 15.83 -4.75
CA GLN A 153 -3.83 15.71 -6.20
C GLN A 153 -3.27 14.39 -6.75
N LEU A 154 -2.04 14.00 -6.35
CA LEU A 154 -1.43 12.74 -6.74
C LEU A 154 -2.15 11.52 -6.17
N LEU A 155 -2.72 11.64 -4.99
CA LEU A 155 -3.53 10.62 -4.32
C LEU A 155 -4.97 10.55 -4.87
N THR A 156 -5.44 11.60 -5.56
CA THR A 156 -6.85 11.80 -5.97
C THR A 156 -7.83 11.80 -4.80
N ARG A 157 -7.37 12.22 -3.64
CA ARG A 157 -8.13 12.34 -2.39
C ARG A 157 -7.30 13.05 -1.33
N SER A 158 -7.94 13.54 -0.29
CA SER A 158 -7.23 14.07 0.88
C SER A 158 -6.39 12.98 1.55
N TRP A 159 -5.15 13.31 1.85
CA TRP A 159 -4.33 12.49 2.74
C TRP A 159 -4.88 12.60 4.16
N CYS A 160 -4.96 11.50 4.87
CA CYS A 160 -5.45 11.52 6.24
C CYS A 160 -4.67 10.56 7.13
N VAL A 161 -4.61 10.88 8.40
CA VAL A 161 -4.06 10.08 9.48
C VAL A 161 -5.21 9.52 10.31
N ILE A 162 -5.13 8.28 10.71
CA ILE A 162 -6.03 7.64 11.67
C ILE A 162 -5.15 7.18 12.84
N GLY A 163 -5.43 7.67 14.02
CA GLY A 163 -4.66 7.32 15.22
C GLY A 163 -5.51 7.48 16.49
N LYS A 164 -4.96 7.01 17.59
CA LYS A 164 -5.58 7.21 18.91
C LYS A 164 -5.22 8.60 19.44
N VAL A 165 -6.16 9.23 20.10
CA VAL A 165 -5.92 10.43 20.87
C VAL A 165 -5.09 10.07 22.10
N LEU A 166 -3.96 10.73 22.27
CA LEU A 166 -3.06 10.55 23.39
C LEU A 166 -3.24 11.67 24.41
N LYS A 167 -3.19 11.32 25.68
CA LYS A 167 -3.16 12.30 26.77
C LYS A 167 -1.82 13.05 26.71
N GLY A 168 -1.88 14.35 26.49
CA GLY A 168 -0.72 15.25 26.53
C GLY A 168 -0.57 15.94 27.89
N LYS A 169 0.31 16.92 27.96
CA LYS A 169 0.56 17.73 29.16
C LYS A 169 -0.61 18.68 29.54
N GLN A 170 -1.69 18.67 28.77
CA GLN A 170 -2.90 19.49 28.96
C GLN A 170 -2.67 21.00 29.14
N ARG A 171 -1.55 21.53 28.66
CA ARG A 171 -1.20 22.96 28.77
C ARG A 171 -2.25 23.84 28.08
N GLY A 172 -2.71 23.47 26.89
CA GLY A 172 -3.71 24.21 26.15
C GLY A 172 -5.04 24.33 26.93
N ARG A 173 -5.44 23.29 27.67
CA ARG A 173 -6.65 23.34 28.50
C ARG A 173 -6.57 24.42 29.60
N LYS A 174 -5.36 24.63 30.18
CA LYS A 174 -5.17 25.64 31.23
C LYS A 174 -5.30 27.07 30.71
N ILE A 175 -5.10 27.29 29.43
CA ILE A 175 -5.19 28.62 28.77
C ILE A 175 -6.42 28.74 27.87
N GLY A 176 -7.44 27.89 28.07
CA GLY A 176 -8.71 27.94 27.33
C GLY A 176 -8.71 27.30 25.95
N PHE A 177 -7.58 26.74 25.47
CA PHE A 177 -7.45 26.12 24.15
C PHE A 177 -7.08 24.63 24.27
N PRO A 178 -8.05 23.73 24.53
CA PRO A 178 -7.79 22.31 24.66
C PRO A 178 -7.23 21.74 23.35
N THR A 179 -6.15 20.97 23.45
CA THR A 179 -5.47 20.37 22.32
C THR A 179 -5.65 18.85 22.29
N CYS A 180 -5.74 18.30 21.09
CA CYS A 180 -5.81 16.86 20.85
C CYS A 180 -4.46 16.38 20.29
N ASN A 181 -3.78 15.50 21.02
CA ASN A 181 -2.52 14.92 20.56
C ASN A 181 -2.81 13.61 19.82
N LEU A 182 -2.31 13.49 18.61
CA LEU A 182 -2.47 12.30 17.79
C LEU A 182 -1.11 11.69 17.46
N SER A 183 -0.93 10.39 17.71
CA SER A 183 0.27 9.69 17.26
C SER A 183 0.26 9.52 15.74
N LEU A 184 1.34 9.89 15.09
CA LEU A 184 1.56 9.61 13.68
C LEU A 184 2.07 8.18 13.43
N ASP A 185 2.49 7.46 14.48
CA ASP A 185 3.04 6.10 14.44
C ASP A 185 4.03 5.90 13.27
N SER A 186 3.63 5.05 12.30
CA SER A 186 4.42 4.73 11.12
C SER A 186 4.13 5.62 9.90
N TYR A 187 3.27 6.62 10.03
CA TYR A 187 2.97 7.54 8.92
C TYR A 187 4.17 8.41 8.57
N ILE A 188 4.29 8.76 7.28
CA ILE A 188 5.20 9.82 6.85
C ILE A 188 4.86 11.11 7.62
N VAL A 189 5.88 11.74 8.19
CA VAL A 189 5.72 13.00 8.90
C VAL A 189 5.84 14.14 7.89
N PRO A 190 4.84 15.02 7.78
CA PRO A 190 4.96 16.24 6.99
C PRO A 190 6.03 17.17 7.56
N ARG A 191 6.51 18.11 6.75
CA ARG A 191 7.35 19.21 7.27
C ARG A 191 6.64 19.85 8.48
N LEU A 192 7.39 20.20 9.52
CA LEU A 192 6.84 20.90 10.67
C LEU A 192 6.18 22.22 10.24
N GLY A 193 5.02 22.51 10.80
CA GLY A 193 4.22 23.68 10.46
C GLY A 193 2.77 23.55 10.91
N VAL A 194 1.98 24.57 10.63
CA VAL A 194 0.53 24.61 10.92
C VAL A 194 -0.22 24.19 9.67
N TYR A 195 -1.21 23.32 9.83
CA TYR A 195 -2.03 22.77 8.74
C TYR A 195 -3.50 22.88 9.11
N SER A 196 -4.32 23.37 8.19
CA SER A 196 -5.78 23.26 8.31
C SER A 196 -6.21 21.81 8.03
N VAL A 197 -7.00 21.23 8.92
CA VAL A 197 -7.43 19.85 8.85
C VAL A 197 -8.91 19.69 9.15
N ASN A 198 -9.54 18.69 8.53
CA ASN A 198 -10.87 18.22 8.93
C ASN A 198 -10.71 17.05 9.89
N ILE A 199 -11.37 17.10 11.04
CA ILE A 199 -11.34 16.05 12.05
C ILE A 199 -12.69 15.37 12.06
N SER A 200 -12.68 14.02 12.15
CA SER A 200 -13.83 13.20 12.48
C SER A 200 -13.46 12.25 13.61
N ALA A 201 -14.24 12.25 14.67
CA ALA A 201 -14.14 11.29 15.77
C ALA A 201 -15.27 10.25 15.61
N ASN A 202 -14.99 9.01 15.97
CA ASN A 202 -15.97 7.93 16.15
C ASN A 202 -16.07 7.63 17.62
#